data_ca083ee462ad8f59b0d1f20883db907f
#
_entry.id   ca083ee462ad8f59b0d1f20883db907f
#
_cell.length_a   1.000
_cell.length_b   1.000
_cell.length_c   1.000
_cell.angle_alpha   90.00
_cell.angle_beta   90.00
_cell.angle_gamma   90.00
#
_symmetry.space_group_name_H-M   'P 1'
#
loop_
_entity.id
_entity.type
_entity.pdbx_description
1 polymer ?
#
loop_
_entity_poly.entity_id
_entity_poly.type
_entity_poly.pdbx_seq_one_letter_code
_entity_poly.pdbx_strand_id
1 'polypeptide(L)'
;MISSETIGLEGDFEGGYVPAFLISYKKTVDSLRRTREADPKQLYMPHRGLVIPDERYWKYMEKGLEATKDEIIRILASYQTLEAQILEMEEVFWKKAADGAWPREAFDMNAKAMLRTVAAEFPEELSKAKSIQK
;
A
#
# COMPACT_ATOMS: atom_id res chain seq x y z
N MET A 1 4.86 14.68 16.13
CA MET A 1 4.40 14.99 14.75
C MET A 1 3.13 14.20 14.46
N ILE A 2 2.17 14.83 13.83
CA ILE A 2 0.96 14.16 13.36
C ILE A 2 1.15 13.88 11.89
N SER A 3 1.06 12.60 11.51
CA SER A 3 1.08 12.15 10.14
C SER A 3 -0.35 12.03 9.62
N SER A 4 -0.54 12.23 8.34
CA SER A 4 -1.75 11.83 7.65
C SER A 4 -1.50 10.49 6.93
N GLU A 5 -2.50 9.98 6.22
CA GLU A 5 -2.37 8.77 5.40
C GLU A 5 -1.38 8.94 4.23
N THR A 6 -0.77 10.11 4.10
CA THR A 6 0.19 10.41 3.04
C THR A 6 1.49 9.62 3.10
N ILE A 7 1.80 8.99 4.23
CA ILE A 7 3.00 8.14 4.36
C ILE A 7 2.65 6.64 4.35
N GLY A 8 1.43 6.30 3.98
CA GLY A 8 0.91 4.94 4.04
C GLY A 8 0.15 4.69 5.34
N LEU A 9 -0.53 3.57 5.40
CA LEU A 9 -1.29 3.13 6.56
C LEU A 9 -0.62 1.89 7.17
N GLU A 10 -0.34 1.98 8.44
CA GLU A 10 -0.03 0.81 9.25
C GLU A 10 -1.33 0.34 9.91
N GLY A 11 -1.66 -0.92 9.79
CA GLY A 11 -2.91 -1.46 10.33
C GLY A 11 -2.74 -2.84 10.96
N ASP A 12 -3.80 -3.32 11.57
CA ASP A 12 -3.86 -4.63 12.21
C ASP A 12 -4.10 -5.73 11.16
N PHE A 13 -3.10 -5.93 10.29
CA PHE A 13 -3.10 -7.04 9.35
C PHE A 13 -2.15 -8.13 9.83
N GLU A 14 -2.49 -9.36 9.53
CA GLU A 14 -1.57 -10.47 9.69
C GLU A 14 -0.39 -10.25 8.73
N GLY A 15 0.75 -9.85 9.27
CA GLY A 15 1.88 -9.36 8.48
C GLY A 15 2.10 -7.86 8.55
N GLY A 16 1.20 -7.12 9.18
CA GLY A 16 1.47 -5.80 9.76
C GLY A 16 1.31 -4.58 8.89
N TYR A 17 1.20 -4.66 7.57
CA TYR A 17 1.18 -3.46 6.74
C TYR A 17 -0.05 -3.39 5.84
N VAL A 18 -0.71 -2.23 5.87
CA VAL A 18 -1.81 -1.91 4.95
C VAL A 18 -1.32 -0.88 3.95
N PRO A 19 -1.35 -1.20 2.68
CA PRO A 19 -1.02 -0.21 1.67
C PRO A 19 -2.09 0.89 1.62
N ALA A 20 -1.64 2.13 1.59
CA ALA A 20 -2.53 3.27 1.33
C ALA A 20 -1.81 4.32 0.49
N PHE A 21 -1.89 4.17 -0.82
CA PHE A 21 -1.45 5.17 -1.77
C PHE A 21 -2.53 5.35 -2.83
N LEU A 22 -3.58 6.09 -2.47
CA LEU A 22 -4.79 6.20 -3.30
C LEU A 22 -4.62 7.14 -4.48
N ILE A 23 -3.75 8.14 -4.36
CA ILE A 23 -3.56 9.19 -5.36
C ILE A 23 -2.27 9.00 -6.14
N SER A 24 -1.17 8.69 -5.43
CA SER A 24 0.14 8.50 -6.05
C SER A 24 1.05 7.69 -5.14
N TYR A 25 1.58 6.60 -5.66
CA TYR A 25 2.61 5.81 -4.97
C TYR A 25 3.89 6.63 -4.78
N LYS A 26 4.36 7.29 -5.84
CA LYS A 26 5.61 8.07 -5.81
C LYS A 26 5.55 9.21 -4.80
N LYS A 27 4.42 9.90 -4.72
CA LYS A 27 4.22 10.96 -3.70
C LYS A 27 4.16 10.40 -2.29
N THR A 28 3.57 9.23 -2.10
CA THR A 28 3.53 8.56 -0.79
C THR A 28 4.94 8.18 -0.33
N VAL A 29 5.75 7.62 -1.20
CA VAL A 29 7.16 7.30 -0.90
C VAL A 29 7.96 8.57 -0.58
N ASP A 30 7.77 9.66 -1.34
CA ASP A 30 8.42 10.94 -1.08
C ASP A 30 8.00 11.52 0.28
N SER A 31 6.72 11.45 0.61
CA SER A 31 6.20 11.90 1.90
C SER A 31 6.78 11.09 3.06
N LEU A 32 6.91 9.78 2.90
CA LEU A 32 7.56 8.92 3.89
C LEU A 32 9.02 9.32 4.12
N ARG A 33 9.76 9.53 3.03
CA ARG A 33 11.15 9.97 3.11
C ARG A 33 11.30 11.31 3.82
N ARG A 34 10.49 12.29 3.48
CA ARG A 34 10.48 13.63 4.14
C ARG A 34 10.15 13.53 5.60
N THR A 35 9.18 12.69 5.97
CA THR A 35 8.81 12.48 7.38
C THR A 35 9.98 11.87 8.15
N ARG A 36 10.66 10.90 7.57
CA ARG A 36 11.88 10.30 8.16
C ARG A 36 12.99 11.31 8.32
N GLU A 37 13.26 12.14 7.32
CA GLU A 37 14.28 13.19 7.35
C GLU A 37 14.02 14.25 8.44
N ALA A 38 12.75 14.52 8.73
CA ALA A 38 12.36 15.42 9.83
C ALA A 38 12.68 14.86 11.22
N ASP A 39 13.06 13.59 11.32
CA ASP A 39 13.47 12.89 12.56
C ASP A 39 12.49 13.08 13.73
N PRO A 40 11.20 12.78 13.56
CA PRO A 40 10.24 12.97 14.64
C PRO A 40 10.51 11.98 15.77
N LYS A 41 10.50 12.49 17.01
CA LYS A 41 10.66 11.65 18.20
C LYS A 41 9.41 10.82 18.50
N GLN A 42 8.27 11.36 18.13
CA GLN A 42 6.97 10.71 18.24
C GLN A 42 6.16 10.98 16.98
N LEU A 43 5.46 9.98 16.51
CA LEU A 43 4.63 10.03 15.32
C LEU A 43 3.23 9.54 15.67
N TYR A 44 2.21 10.36 15.44
CA TYR A 44 0.83 9.95 15.57
C TYR A 44 0.29 9.55 14.21
N MET A 45 -0.04 8.28 14.08
CA MET A 45 -0.57 7.69 12.84
C MET A 45 -2.08 7.53 12.94
N PRO A 46 -2.85 7.96 11.94
CA PRO A 46 -4.27 7.62 11.88
C PRO A 46 -4.48 6.10 11.95
N HIS A 47 -5.50 5.68 12.68
CA HIS A 47 -5.86 4.27 12.90
C HIS A 47 -4.87 3.42 13.70
N ARG A 48 -3.68 3.93 13.98
CA ARG A 48 -2.65 3.21 14.75
C ARG A 48 -2.40 3.87 16.13
N GLY A 49 -2.43 5.19 16.19
CA GLY A 49 -2.10 5.95 17.38
C GLY A 49 -0.63 6.37 17.44
N LEU A 50 -0.09 6.47 18.64
CA LEU A 50 1.26 6.96 18.87
C LEU A 50 2.31 5.89 18.54
N VAL A 51 3.28 6.26 17.74
CA VAL A 51 4.43 5.44 17.38
C VAL A 51 5.72 6.18 17.73
N ILE A 52 6.71 5.48 18.27
CA ILE A 52 8.06 5.99 18.42
C ILE A 52 8.88 5.38 17.26
N PRO A 53 9.09 6.16 16.19
CA PRO A 53 9.73 5.61 14.98
C PRO A 53 11.22 5.39 15.23
N ASP A 54 11.69 4.23 14.82
CA ASP A 54 13.11 3.88 14.79
C ASP A 54 13.51 3.46 13.36
N GLU A 55 14.75 3.10 13.17
CA GLU A 55 15.26 2.67 11.87
C GLU A 55 14.51 1.44 11.33
N ARG A 56 14.11 0.53 12.21
CA ARG A 56 13.34 -0.67 11.84
C ARG A 56 11.94 -0.31 11.35
N TYR A 57 11.30 0.68 11.99
CA TYR A 57 10.00 1.19 11.58
C TYR A 57 10.04 1.78 10.17
N TRP A 58 11.01 2.64 9.89
CA TRP A 58 11.15 3.27 8.56
C TRP A 58 11.40 2.24 7.47
N LYS A 59 12.28 1.28 7.71
CA LYS A 59 12.53 0.18 6.78
C LYS A 59 11.30 -0.68 6.55
N TYR A 60 10.54 -0.96 7.60
CA TYR A 60 9.29 -1.69 7.52
C TYR A 60 8.29 -0.98 6.62
N MET A 61 8.10 0.33 6.78
CA MET A 61 7.19 1.13 5.98
C MET A 61 7.63 1.19 4.51
N GLU A 62 8.90 1.42 4.25
CA GLU A 62 9.46 1.46 2.89
C GLU A 62 9.28 0.13 2.17
N LYS A 63 9.63 -0.97 2.81
CA LYS A 63 9.51 -2.32 2.25
C LYS A 63 8.05 -2.72 2.04
N GLY A 64 7.17 -2.33 2.95
CA GLY A 64 5.74 -2.59 2.82
C GLY A 64 5.13 -1.91 1.61
N LEU A 65 5.47 -0.64 1.37
CA LEU A 65 5.03 0.10 0.18
C LEU A 65 5.55 -0.55 -1.11
N GLU A 66 6.83 -0.89 -1.16
CA GLU A 66 7.44 -1.53 -2.32
C GLU A 66 6.84 -2.91 -2.61
N ALA A 67 6.72 -3.75 -1.59
CA ALA A 67 6.14 -5.08 -1.73
C ALA A 67 4.68 -5.02 -2.21
N THR A 68 3.92 -4.06 -1.70
CA THR A 68 2.53 -3.84 -2.13
C THR A 68 2.46 -3.41 -3.59
N LYS A 69 3.32 -2.47 -4.01
CA LYS A 69 3.40 -2.05 -5.41
C LYS A 69 3.73 -3.23 -6.32
N ASP A 70 4.72 -4.03 -5.95
CA ASP A 70 5.14 -5.20 -6.73
C ASP A 70 4.01 -6.24 -6.84
N GLU A 71 3.30 -6.47 -5.76
CA GLU A 71 2.14 -7.38 -5.75
C GLU A 71 1.01 -6.86 -6.63
N ILE A 72 0.75 -5.55 -6.64
CA ILE A 72 -0.25 -4.94 -7.51
C ILE A 72 0.17 -5.06 -8.98
N ILE A 73 1.44 -4.89 -9.31
CA ILE A 73 1.93 -5.12 -10.67
C ILE A 73 1.68 -6.57 -11.08
N ARG A 74 1.96 -7.53 -10.20
CA ARG A 74 1.66 -8.95 -10.45
C ARG A 74 0.18 -9.17 -10.76
N ILE A 75 -0.70 -8.59 -9.95
CA ILE A 75 -2.16 -8.71 -10.11
C ILE A 75 -2.61 -8.12 -11.44
N LEU A 76 -2.16 -6.92 -11.76
CA LEU A 76 -2.48 -6.24 -13.02
C LEU A 76 -2.00 -7.04 -14.24
N ALA A 77 -0.86 -7.71 -14.13
CA ALA A 77 -0.31 -8.54 -15.20
C ALA A 77 -1.02 -9.89 -15.35
N SER A 78 -1.53 -10.44 -14.24
CA SER A 78 -2.12 -11.78 -14.19
C SER A 78 -3.60 -11.81 -14.52
N TYR A 79 -4.33 -10.72 -14.26
CA TYR A 79 -5.80 -10.66 -14.41
C TYR A 79 -6.19 -9.54 -15.37
N GLN A 80 -7.07 -9.84 -16.32
CA GLN A 80 -7.43 -8.90 -17.39
C GLN A 80 -8.58 -7.97 -17.02
N THR A 81 -9.44 -8.37 -16.10
CA THR A 81 -10.61 -7.57 -15.71
C THR A 81 -10.43 -6.92 -14.36
N LEU A 82 -11.01 -5.74 -14.20
CA LEU A 82 -11.00 -5.04 -12.91
C LEU A 82 -11.62 -5.88 -11.80
N GLU A 83 -12.71 -6.57 -12.08
CA GLU A 83 -13.39 -7.45 -11.12
C GLU A 83 -12.46 -8.55 -10.60
N ALA A 84 -11.75 -9.24 -11.49
CA ALA A 84 -10.81 -10.28 -11.12
C ALA A 84 -9.62 -9.71 -10.33
N GLN A 85 -9.14 -8.53 -10.70
CA GLN A 85 -8.07 -7.83 -9.99
C GLN A 85 -8.49 -7.46 -8.57
N ILE A 86 -9.69 -6.93 -8.37
CA ILE A 86 -10.21 -6.59 -7.05
C ILE A 86 -10.37 -7.85 -6.19
N LEU A 87 -10.91 -8.94 -6.74
CA LEU A 87 -11.03 -10.21 -6.02
C LEU A 87 -9.67 -10.72 -5.54
N GLU A 88 -8.65 -10.62 -6.37
CA GLU A 88 -7.30 -11.01 -5.97
C GLU A 88 -6.70 -10.06 -4.93
N MET A 89 -6.98 -8.78 -5.00
CA MET A 89 -6.62 -7.81 -3.95
C MET A 89 -7.27 -8.20 -2.61
N GLU A 90 -8.53 -8.62 -2.62
CA GLU A 90 -9.22 -9.12 -1.43
C GLU A 90 -8.51 -10.36 -0.85
N GLU A 91 -8.12 -11.31 -1.69
CA GLU A 91 -7.41 -12.52 -1.25
C GLU A 91 -6.05 -12.19 -0.62
N VAL A 92 -5.28 -11.33 -1.27
CA VAL A 92 -3.90 -11.03 -0.85
C VAL A 92 -3.86 -10.12 0.37
N PHE A 93 -4.77 -9.15 0.46
CA PHE A 93 -4.72 -8.10 1.49
C PHE A 93 -5.89 -8.14 2.47
N TRP A 94 -7.13 -8.11 1.98
CA TRP A 94 -8.31 -7.94 2.85
C TRP A 94 -8.58 -9.13 3.74
N LYS A 95 -8.47 -10.35 3.22
CA LYS A 95 -8.70 -11.57 4.00
C LYS A 95 -7.65 -11.83 5.06
N LYS A 96 -6.50 -11.19 4.94
CA LYS A 96 -5.43 -11.25 5.94
C LYS A 96 -5.55 -10.16 7.01
N ALA A 97 -6.52 -9.26 6.85
CA ALA A 97 -6.80 -8.23 7.84
C ALA A 97 -7.45 -8.83 9.09
N ALA A 98 -7.24 -8.20 10.23
CA ALA A 98 -7.95 -8.56 11.45
C ALA A 98 -9.46 -8.38 11.25
N ASP A 99 -10.27 -9.28 11.82
CA ASP A 99 -11.72 -9.24 11.72
C ASP A 99 -12.27 -7.87 12.10
N GLY A 100 -13.12 -7.31 11.22
CA GLY A 100 -13.77 -6.02 11.44
C GLY A 100 -12.89 -4.80 11.22
N ALA A 101 -11.62 -4.96 10.84
CA ALA A 101 -10.71 -3.84 10.59
C ALA A 101 -11.16 -2.98 9.40
N TRP A 102 -11.71 -3.62 8.34
CA TRP A 102 -12.11 -2.94 7.11
C TRP A 102 -13.41 -3.50 6.55
N PRO A 103 -14.45 -2.66 6.35
CA PRO A 103 -15.60 -3.05 5.54
C PRO A 103 -15.14 -3.39 4.11
N ARG A 104 -15.71 -4.45 3.54
CA ARG A 104 -15.34 -4.93 2.20
C ARG A 104 -15.47 -3.85 1.14
N GLU A 105 -16.58 -3.12 1.15
CA GLU A 105 -16.84 -2.05 0.16
C GLU A 105 -15.79 -0.94 0.23
N ALA A 106 -15.38 -0.56 1.44
CA ALA A 106 -14.33 0.45 1.64
C ALA A 106 -12.99 -0.07 1.13
N PHE A 107 -12.67 -1.32 1.40
CA PHE A 107 -11.47 -1.96 0.87
C PHE A 107 -11.46 -1.97 -0.67
N ASP A 108 -12.57 -2.38 -1.28
CA ASP A 108 -12.68 -2.47 -2.76
C ASP A 108 -12.51 -1.10 -3.43
N MET A 109 -13.04 -0.04 -2.84
CA MET A 109 -12.83 1.33 -3.32
C MET A 109 -11.36 1.72 -3.29
N ASN A 110 -10.68 1.42 -2.20
CA ASN A 110 -9.25 1.69 -2.04
C ASN A 110 -8.41 0.83 -2.99
N ALA A 111 -8.75 -0.44 -3.12
CA ALA A 111 -8.08 -1.37 -4.05
C ALA A 111 -8.15 -0.86 -5.49
N LYS A 112 -9.33 -0.41 -5.92
CA LYS A 112 -9.53 0.16 -7.26
C LYS A 112 -8.64 1.39 -7.48
N ALA A 113 -8.56 2.28 -6.49
CA ALA A 113 -7.71 3.46 -6.57
C ALA A 113 -6.22 3.09 -6.66
N MET A 114 -5.78 2.14 -5.86
CA MET A 114 -4.39 1.66 -5.88
C MET A 114 -4.02 0.97 -7.21
N LEU A 115 -4.90 0.15 -7.75
CA LEU A 115 -4.72 -0.49 -9.06
C LEU A 115 -4.52 0.55 -10.16
N ARG A 116 -5.36 1.59 -10.19
CA ARG A 116 -5.25 2.70 -11.13
C ARG A 116 -3.93 3.45 -10.98
N THR A 117 -3.56 3.74 -9.74
CA THR A 117 -2.34 4.50 -9.42
C THR A 117 -1.10 3.75 -9.91
N VAL A 118 -0.99 2.47 -9.63
CA VAL A 118 0.15 1.65 -10.07
C VAL A 118 0.19 1.52 -11.59
N ALA A 119 -0.94 1.27 -12.23
CA ALA A 119 -1.02 1.19 -13.69
C ALA A 119 -0.56 2.48 -14.38
N ALA A 120 -0.92 3.64 -13.80
CA ALA A 120 -0.55 4.94 -14.34
C ALA A 120 0.93 5.29 -14.10
N GLU A 121 1.47 4.98 -12.94
CA GLU A 121 2.82 5.38 -12.55
C GLU A 121 3.92 4.40 -12.98
N PHE A 122 3.58 3.12 -13.24
CA PHE A 122 4.54 2.05 -13.57
C PHE A 122 4.19 1.32 -14.87
N PRO A 123 3.94 2.02 -15.99
CA PRO A 123 3.53 1.38 -17.24
C PRO A 123 4.61 0.47 -17.82
N GLU A 124 5.88 0.81 -17.66
CA GLU A 124 7.00 0.01 -18.18
C GLU A 124 7.18 -1.29 -17.39
N GLU A 125 7.16 -1.22 -16.07
CA GLU A 125 7.25 -2.39 -15.20
C GLU A 125 6.05 -3.33 -15.43
N LEU A 126 4.87 -2.78 -15.58
CA LEU A 126 3.67 -3.55 -15.91
C LEU A 126 3.78 -4.24 -17.26
N SER A 127 4.29 -3.54 -18.27
CA SER A 127 4.51 -4.10 -19.60
C SER A 127 5.49 -5.27 -19.57
N LYS A 128 6.58 -5.15 -18.83
CA LYS A 128 7.55 -6.24 -18.62
C LYS A 128 6.92 -7.44 -17.92
N ALA A 129 6.14 -7.22 -16.88
CA ALA A 129 5.47 -8.28 -16.14
C ALA A 129 4.47 -9.04 -17.02
N LYS A 130 3.72 -8.34 -17.87
CA LYS A 130 2.82 -8.95 -18.86
C LYS A 130 3.55 -9.79 -19.92
N SER A 131 4.73 -9.34 -20.36
CA SER A 131 5.57 -10.07 -21.31
C SER A 131 6.02 -11.43 -20.78
N ILE A 132 6.39 -11.49 -19.51
CA ILE A 132 6.86 -12.72 -18.86
C ILE A 132 5.77 -13.77 -18.77
N GLN A 133 4.50 -13.35 -18.71
CA GLN A 133 3.35 -14.26 -18.55
C GLN A 133 2.78 -14.81 -19.86
N LYS A 134 3.32 -14.41 -20.98
CA LYS A 134 2.92 -14.94 -22.29
C LYS A 134 3.57 -16.30 -22.58
#